data_9087c72bbc0199177247340b7b136084
#
_entry.id   9087c72bbc0199177247340b7b136084
#
_cell.length_a   1.000
_cell.length_b   1.000
_cell.length_c   1.000
_cell.angle_alpha   90.00
_cell.angle_beta   90.00
_cell.angle_gamma   90.00
#
_symmetry.space_group_name_H-M   'P 1'
#
loop_
_entity.id
_entity.type
_entity.pdbx_description
1 polymer ?
#
loop_
_entity_poly.entity_id
_entity_poly.type
_entity_poly.pdbx_seq_one_letter_code
_entity_poly.pdbx_strand_id
1 'polypeptide(L)' 'IDNFSKEENSETNAYLNLTNNIVNITIFKRGKLLFNNSFEFTTKEDLLYFTLFAFEQLKIETEKVEVQLYGDI' A
#
# COMPACT_ATOMS: atom_id res chain seq x y z
N ILE A 1 7.81 16.06 19.34
CA ILE A 1 7.89 15.59 19.32
C ILE A 1 7.93 14.54 18.94
N ASP A 2 7.91 13.80 19.10
CA ASP A 2 8.00 12.75 18.68
C ASP A 2 7.22 12.53 17.57
N ASN A 3 6.39 13.10 17.19
CA ASN A 3 5.67 12.88 16.14
C ASN A 3 6.34 12.99 14.93
N PHE A 4 7.29 13.73 14.88
CA PHE A 4 7.97 13.92 13.75
C PHE A 4 8.58 12.77 13.26
N SER A 5 9.15 11.99 14.07
CA SER A 5 9.80 10.84 13.62
C SER A 5 8.83 10.02 12.91
N LYS A 6 7.58 10.01 13.34
CA LYS A 6 6.66 9.26 12.73
C LYS A 6 6.47 9.69 11.34
N GLU A 7 6.41 10.89 11.07
CA GLU A 7 6.23 11.35 9.80
C GLU A 7 7.37 11.01 8.95
N GLU A 8 8.55 11.08 9.43
CA GLU A 8 9.66 10.74 8.66
C GLU A 8 9.63 9.31 8.33
N ASN A 9 9.18 8.47 9.21
CA ASN A 9 9.15 7.07 8.94
C ASN A 9 8.09 6.74 7.93
N SER A 10 7.11 7.57 7.77
CA SER A 10 6.01 7.27 6.89
C SER A 10 6.11 8.05 5.59
N GLU A 11 7.30 8.23 5.09
CA GLU A 11 7.41 8.97 3.84
C GLU A 11 6.82 8.15 2.70
N THR A 12 6.64 6.86 2.86
CA THR A 12 6.02 6.01 1.84
C THR A 12 4.65 5.59 2.35
N ASN A 13 3.63 5.86 1.54
CA ASN A 13 2.26 5.53 1.92
C ASN A 13 1.62 4.66 0.87
N ALA A 14 0.99 3.61 1.29
CA ALA A 14 0.29 2.70 0.40
C ALA A 14 -1.19 2.72 0.74
N TYR A 15 -2.02 2.91 -0.26
CA TYR A 15 -3.46 2.96 -0.07
C TYR A 15 -4.08 1.80 -0.83
N LEU A 16 -4.80 0.95 -0.12
CA LEU A 16 -5.45 -0.19 -0.73
C LEU A 16 -6.95 0.04 -0.69
N ASN A 17 -7.55 0.18 -1.84
CA ASN A 17 -8.97 0.45 -1.93
C ASN A 17 -9.66 -0.80 -2.44
N LEU A 18 -10.52 -1.39 -1.63
CA LEU A 18 -11.16 -2.65 -1.95
C LEU A 18 -12.59 -2.44 -2.42
N THR A 19 -12.93 -3.04 -3.56
CA THR A 19 -14.27 -2.96 -4.08
C THR A 19 -14.62 -4.33 -4.61
N ASN A 20 -15.56 -4.99 -4.00
CA ASN A 20 -15.95 -6.34 -4.38
C ASN A 20 -14.71 -7.22 -4.39
N ASN A 21 -14.26 -7.65 -5.54
CA ASN A 21 -13.11 -8.53 -5.61
C ASN A 21 -11.93 -7.85 -6.29
N ILE A 22 -11.89 -6.53 -6.27
CA ILE A 22 -10.80 -5.79 -6.89
C ILE A 22 -10.09 -4.97 -5.82
N VAL A 23 -8.77 -4.98 -5.84
CA VAL A 23 -8.02 -4.12 -4.96
C VAL A 23 -7.23 -3.14 -5.82
N ASN A 24 -7.37 -1.85 -5.54
CA ASN A 24 -6.58 -0.84 -6.22
C ASN A 24 -5.48 -0.46 -5.27
N ILE A 25 -4.25 -0.63 -5.68
CA ILE A 25 -3.10 -0.33 -4.83
C ILE A 25 -2.42 0.92 -5.36
N THR A 26 -2.33 1.93 -4.52
CA THR A 26 -1.70 3.19 -4.89
C THR A 26 -0.59 3.46 -3.90
N ILE A 27 0.61 3.72 -4.36
CA ILE A 27 1.73 3.96 -3.48
C ILE A 27 2.38 5.27 -3.82
N PHE A 28 2.54 6.11 -2.79
CA PHE A 28 3.18 7.40 -2.94
C PHE A 28 4.43 7.42 -2.06
N LYS A 29 5.44 8.15 -2.50
CA LYS A 29 6.60 8.38 -1.69
C LYS A 29 6.89 9.87 -1.73
N ARG A 30 6.84 10.52 -0.59
CA ARG A 30 7.06 11.96 -0.47
C ARG A 30 6.14 12.71 -1.41
N GLY A 31 4.90 12.26 -1.48
CA GLY A 31 3.91 12.93 -2.30
C GLY A 31 3.96 12.60 -3.77
N LYS A 32 4.91 11.75 -4.20
CA LYS A 32 5.00 11.40 -5.59
C LYS A 32 4.40 10.04 -5.81
N LEU A 33 3.61 9.91 -6.85
CA LEU A 33 2.97 8.64 -7.16
C LEU A 33 4.00 7.68 -7.74
N LEU A 34 4.19 6.55 -7.10
CA LEU A 34 5.11 5.55 -7.56
C LEU A 34 4.40 4.37 -8.22
N PHE A 35 3.21 4.06 -7.81
CA PHE A 35 2.54 2.86 -8.28
C PHE A 35 1.03 3.02 -8.19
N ASN A 36 0.32 2.58 -9.20
CA ASN A 36 -1.12 2.57 -9.14
C ASN A 36 -1.59 1.48 -10.08
N ASN A 37 -2.21 0.47 -9.55
CA ASN A 37 -2.68 -0.63 -10.37
C ASN A 37 -3.81 -1.35 -9.63
N SER A 38 -4.62 -2.08 -10.36
CA SER A 38 -5.74 -2.80 -9.77
C SER A 38 -5.58 -4.26 -10.06
N PHE A 39 -5.94 -5.10 -9.10
CA PHE A 39 -5.83 -6.53 -9.24
C PHE A 39 -7.12 -7.20 -8.76
N GLU A 40 -7.46 -8.30 -9.39
CA GLU A 40 -8.62 -9.04 -8.98
C GLU A 40 -8.16 -10.06 -7.94
N PHE A 41 -8.83 -10.18 -6.84
CA PHE A 41 -8.45 -11.11 -5.80
C PHE A 41 -9.63 -11.95 -5.39
N THR A 42 -9.38 -13.17 -4.93
CA THR A 42 -10.42 -14.07 -4.51
C THR A 42 -10.35 -14.31 -3.02
N THR A 43 -9.16 -14.36 -2.46
CA THR A 43 -9.00 -14.64 -1.04
C THR A 43 -8.16 -13.56 -0.39
N LYS A 44 -8.09 -13.58 0.93
CA LYS A 44 -7.28 -12.61 1.62
C LYS A 44 -5.82 -12.87 1.34
N GLU A 45 -5.46 -14.10 1.07
CA GLU A 45 -4.07 -14.41 0.76
C GLU A 45 -3.67 -13.77 -0.55
N ASP A 46 -4.60 -13.73 -1.51
CA ASP A 46 -4.32 -13.11 -2.80
C ASP A 46 -4.06 -11.63 -2.57
N LEU A 47 -4.86 -11.00 -1.72
CA LEU A 47 -4.72 -9.59 -1.45
C LEU A 47 -3.35 -9.31 -0.86
N LEU A 48 -2.91 -10.12 0.08
CA LEU A 48 -1.62 -9.93 0.69
C LEU A 48 -0.52 -10.15 -0.35
N TYR A 49 -0.69 -11.14 -1.19
CA TYR A 49 0.30 -11.44 -2.21
C TYR A 49 0.48 -10.26 -3.16
N PHE A 50 -0.61 -9.68 -3.65
CA PHE A 50 -0.49 -8.57 -4.59
C PHE A 50 0.13 -7.35 -3.91
N THR A 51 -0.18 -7.13 -2.64
CA THR A 51 0.37 -5.99 -1.91
C THR A 51 1.88 -6.15 -1.76
N LEU A 52 2.32 -7.35 -1.37
CA LEU A 52 3.73 -7.59 -1.20
C LEU A 52 4.46 -7.56 -2.55
N PHE A 53 3.78 -8.01 -3.59
CA PHE A 53 4.37 -8.01 -4.92
C PHE A 53 4.62 -6.55 -5.34
N ALA A 54 3.69 -5.66 -5.08
CA ALA A 54 3.86 -4.25 -5.45
C ALA A 54 5.03 -3.65 -4.68
N PHE A 55 5.15 -3.97 -3.41
CA PHE A 55 6.24 -3.44 -2.61
C PHE A 55 7.58 -3.98 -3.12
N GLU A 56 7.61 -5.22 -3.52
CA GLU A 56 8.83 -5.81 -4.01
C GLU A 56 9.23 -5.21 -5.33
N GLN A 57 8.26 -4.93 -6.20
CA GLN A 57 8.55 -4.32 -7.48
C GLN A 57 9.22 -2.96 -7.29
N LEU A 58 8.84 -2.24 -6.27
CA LEU A 58 9.36 -0.92 -6.02
C LEU A 58 10.53 -0.95 -5.04
N LYS A 59 10.88 -2.14 -4.56
CA LYS A 59 11.96 -2.31 -3.61
C LYS A 59 11.74 -1.47 -2.36
N ILE A 60 10.52 -1.47 -1.87
CA ILE A 60 10.17 -0.71 -0.70
C ILE A 60 10.27 -1.62 0.52
N GLU A 61 10.84 -1.10 1.60
CA GLU A 61 10.94 -1.87 2.82
C GLU A 61 9.60 -1.84 3.52
N THR A 62 8.97 -2.98 3.69
CA THR A 62 7.61 -3.01 4.18
C THR A 62 7.48 -2.45 5.58
N GLU A 63 8.52 -2.50 6.37
CA GLU A 63 8.41 -1.98 7.71
C GLU A 63 8.42 -0.46 7.73
N LYS A 64 8.71 0.20 6.63
CA LYS A 64 8.74 1.64 6.61
C LYS A 64 7.60 2.22 5.79
N VAL A 65 6.60 1.42 5.50
CA VAL A 65 5.47 1.86 4.70
C VAL A 65 4.25 1.96 5.59
N GLU A 66 3.52 3.03 5.45
CA GLU A 66 2.26 3.13 6.17
C GLU A 66 1.18 2.66 5.23
N VAL A 67 0.44 1.65 5.60
CA VAL A 67 -0.58 1.06 4.74
C VAL A 67 -1.96 1.45 5.27
N GLN A 68 -2.81 1.94 4.37
CA GLN A 68 -4.16 2.31 4.75
C GLN A 68 -5.14 1.53 3.91
N LEU A 69 -6.14 0.99 4.53
CA LEU A 69 -7.11 0.14 3.87
C LEU A 69 -8.45 0.80 3.83
N TYR A 70 -9.06 0.87 2.67
CA TYR A 70 -10.35 1.48 2.50
C TYR A 70 -11.29 0.53 1.77
N GLY A 71 -12.55 0.75 1.90
CA GLY A 71 -13.55 0.08 1.08
C GLY A 71 -14.29 -1.00 1.79
N ASP A 72 -14.88 -1.88 0.99
CA ASP A 72 -15.68 -2.91 1.50
C ASP A 72 -14.85 -4.05 1.91
N ILE A 73 -14.72 -4.34 3.13
CA ILE A 73 -13.92 -5.47 3.58
C ILE A 73 -14.74 -6.56 4.15
#